data_b3a6828465f870c96e4ddf56f2e55947
#
_entry.id   b3a6828465f870c96e4ddf56f2e55947
#
_cell.length_a   1.000
_cell.length_b   1.000
_cell.length_c   1.000
_cell.angle_alpha   90.00
_cell.angle_beta   90.00
_cell.angle_gamma   90.00
#
_symmetry.space_group_name_H-M   'P 1'
#
loop_
_entity.id
_entity.type
_entity.pdbx_description
1 polymer ?
#
loop_
_entity_poly.entity_id
_entity_poly.type
_entity_poly.pdbx_seq_one_letter_code
_entity_poly.pdbx_strand_id
1 'polypeptide(L)'
;MSSTCRLAVLFAVSAALAACQSQEQPTAPSAEQLAAAKAQMEAKAEQHFALYDQMIKADNAELALPLAEELLTMYPQSAAAARVGKDIDALRERAHGEGESRRMSRLWAYQVAPMAGGTQSTASINSNADPKVAGEPVRLVLRRHTEWGESVFLYGNEPGFTCGKPCRITLHFDDAKPVTLEGSIP
;
A
#
# COMPACT_ATOMS: atom_id res chain seq x y z
N MET A 1 62.70 -6.30 -36.84
CA MET A 1 62.74 -6.23 -38.33
C MET A 1 61.53 -5.41 -38.70
N SER A 2 61.69 -4.07 -38.85
CA SER A 2 61.87 -3.36 -40.11
C SER A 2 60.71 -3.64 -41.08
N SER A 3 59.80 -2.71 -41.33
CA SER A 3 60.01 -1.71 -42.35
C SER A 3 58.83 -0.74 -42.43
N THR A 4 59.15 0.47 -42.27
CA THR A 4 58.72 1.71 -42.89
C THR A 4 58.14 1.57 -44.30
N CYS A 5 57.01 2.20 -44.57
CA CYS A 5 56.82 2.89 -45.86
C CYS A 5 55.88 4.09 -45.72
N ARG A 6 56.41 5.13 -46.22
CA ARG A 6 56.06 6.54 -46.22
C ARG A 6 55.02 6.90 -47.29
N LEU A 7 54.38 8.01 -47.00
CA LEU A 7 53.99 9.10 -47.91
C LEU A 7 52.96 8.86 -49.00
N ALA A 8 51.82 9.55 -48.91
CA ALA A 8 51.45 10.51 -49.95
C ALA A 8 50.36 11.47 -49.41
N VAL A 9 50.72 12.72 -49.30
CA VAL A 9 49.87 13.89 -49.13
C VAL A 9 49.16 14.15 -50.43
N LEU A 10 47.81 14.22 -50.37
CA LEU A 10 47.03 14.86 -51.42
C LEU A 10 45.99 15.77 -50.76
N PHE A 11 46.29 17.05 -50.83
CA PHE A 11 45.38 18.17 -50.59
C PHE A 11 44.24 18.12 -51.61
N ALA A 12 43.03 17.87 -51.20
CA ALA A 12 41.85 18.21 -51.96
C ALA A 12 41.05 19.24 -51.16
N VAL A 13 41.18 20.46 -51.58
CA VAL A 13 40.34 21.59 -51.21
C VAL A 13 38.95 21.30 -51.76
N SER A 14 38.02 20.93 -50.89
CA SER A 14 36.62 20.83 -51.23
C SER A 14 35.84 21.93 -50.53
N ALA A 15 35.24 22.76 -51.35
CA ALA A 15 34.43 23.92 -51.01
C ALA A 15 33.39 23.63 -49.89
N ALA A 16 33.43 24.43 -48.85
CA ALA A 16 32.40 24.49 -47.82
C ALA A 16 31.12 25.05 -48.46
N LEU A 17 30.18 24.17 -48.74
CA LEU A 17 28.79 24.55 -48.92
C LEU A 17 28.25 24.81 -47.50
N ALA A 18 28.19 26.06 -47.12
CA ALA A 18 27.41 26.53 -45.99
C ALA A 18 25.92 26.24 -46.27
N ALA A 19 25.48 25.05 -45.94
CA ALA A 19 24.06 24.81 -45.75
C ALA A 19 23.63 25.61 -44.53
N CYS A 20 23.00 26.75 -44.76
CA CYS A 20 22.16 27.39 -43.74
C CYS A 20 21.09 26.38 -43.35
N GLN A 21 21.35 25.61 -42.30
CA GLN A 21 20.28 24.99 -41.55
C GLN A 21 19.51 26.14 -40.93
N SER A 22 18.37 26.45 -41.54
CA SER A 22 17.34 27.24 -40.92
C SER A 22 17.00 26.49 -39.63
N GLN A 23 17.53 26.99 -38.50
CA GLN A 23 17.08 26.59 -37.18
C GLN A 23 15.63 27.01 -37.13
N GLU A 24 14.72 26.04 -37.42
CA GLU A 24 13.30 26.24 -37.14
C GLU A 24 13.20 26.58 -35.66
N GLN A 25 13.09 27.87 -35.35
CA GLN A 25 12.71 28.33 -34.04
C GLN A 25 11.41 27.61 -33.71
N PRO A 26 11.33 26.96 -32.53
CA PRO A 26 10.09 26.31 -32.11
C PRO A 26 8.98 27.36 -32.12
N THR A 27 8.17 27.31 -33.11
CA THR A 27 6.98 28.17 -33.23
C THR A 27 6.06 27.81 -32.08
N ALA A 28 5.68 28.80 -31.29
CA ALA A 28 4.70 28.59 -30.22
C ALA A 28 3.47 27.89 -30.81
N PRO A 29 2.91 26.87 -30.12
CA PRO A 29 1.77 26.12 -30.62
C PRO A 29 0.59 27.04 -30.92
N SER A 30 -0.06 26.79 -32.04
CA SER A 30 -1.22 27.57 -32.44
C SER A 30 -2.38 27.39 -31.45
N ALA A 31 -3.29 28.34 -31.39
CA ALA A 31 -4.48 28.25 -30.52
C ALA A 31 -5.30 26.97 -30.80
N GLU A 32 -5.32 26.51 -32.05
CA GLU A 32 -5.99 25.27 -32.45
C GLU A 32 -5.26 24.03 -31.90
N GLN A 33 -3.93 24.00 -31.97
CA GLN A 33 -3.11 22.92 -31.38
C GLN A 33 -3.27 22.85 -29.86
N LEU A 34 -3.32 23.99 -29.20
CA LEU A 34 -3.58 24.06 -27.74
C LEU A 34 -4.98 23.55 -27.37
N ALA A 35 -5.98 23.92 -28.16
CA ALA A 35 -7.35 23.44 -27.96
C ALA A 35 -7.46 21.93 -28.19
N ALA A 36 -6.83 21.40 -29.24
CA ALA A 36 -6.79 19.96 -29.51
C ALA A 36 -6.06 19.19 -28.39
N ALA A 37 -4.94 19.70 -27.93
CA ALA A 37 -4.20 19.09 -26.80
C ALA A 37 -5.02 19.05 -25.52
N LYS A 38 -5.72 20.15 -25.21
CA LYS A 38 -6.64 20.23 -24.06
C LYS A 38 -7.78 19.22 -24.19
N ALA A 39 -8.40 19.11 -25.36
CA ALA A 39 -9.46 18.14 -25.58
C ALA A 39 -8.97 16.69 -25.43
N GLN A 40 -7.76 16.37 -25.89
CA GLN A 40 -7.15 15.05 -25.70
C GLN A 40 -6.86 14.75 -24.21
N MET A 41 -6.37 15.72 -23.46
CA MET A 41 -6.15 15.56 -22.02
C MET A 41 -7.46 15.34 -21.28
N GLU A 42 -8.52 16.07 -21.61
CA GLU A 42 -9.84 15.88 -21.02
C GLU A 42 -10.41 14.49 -21.34
N ALA A 43 -10.29 14.03 -22.58
CA ALA A 43 -10.74 12.68 -22.96
C ALA A 43 -9.99 11.57 -22.20
N LYS A 44 -8.67 11.72 -21.99
CA LYS A 44 -7.90 10.80 -21.13
C LYS A 44 -8.33 10.83 -19.68
N ALA A 45 -8.55 12.04 -19.14
CA ALA A 45 -9.04 12.20 -17.78
C ALA A 45 -10.40 11.51 -17.56
N GLU A 46 -11.32 11.61 -18.53
CA GLU A 46 -12.59 10.90 -18.46
C GLU A 46 -12.45 9.37 -18.52
N GLN A 47 -11.50 8.85 -19.27
CA GLN A 47 -11.19 7.41 -19.28
C GLN A 47 -10.69 6.94 -17.90
N HIS A 48 -9.79 7.69 -17.26
CA HIS A 48 -9.32 7.40 -15.91
C HIS A 48 -10.45 7.51 -14.89
N PHE A 49 -11.30 8.52 -15.04
CA PHE A 49 -12.47 8.68 -14.18
C PHE A 49 -13.45 7.51 -14.29
N ALA A 50 -13.63 6.94 -15.47
CA ALA A 50 -14.49 5.78 -15.65
C ALA A 50 -13.99 4.55 -14.87
N LEU A 51 -12.67 4.35 -14.79
CA LEU A 51 -12.07 3.29 -13.98
C LEU A 51 -12.25 3.56 -12.48
N TYR A 52 -12.00 4.79 -12.05
CA TYR A 52 -12.27 5.23 -10.68
C TYR A 52 -13.74 4.98 -10.28
N ASP A 53 -14.68 5.45 -11.10
CA ASP A 53 -16.12 5.30 -10.86
C ASP A 53 -16.54 3.82 -10.78
N GLN A 54 -15.92 2.96 -11.58
CA GLN A 54 -16.10 1.51 -11.50
C GLN A 54 -15.69 0.94 -10.14
N MET A 55 -14.55 1.38 -9.59
CA MET A 55 -14.11 0.94 -8.27
C MET A 55 -15.00 1.48 -7.15
N ILE A 56 -15.47 2.72 -7.26
CA ILE A 56 -16.45 3.29 -6.31
C ILE A 56 -17.77 2.50 -6.33
N LYS A 57 -18.28 2.17 -7.52
CA LYS A 57 -19.51 1.36 -7.66
C LYS A 57 -19.35 -0.07 -7.15
N ALA A 58 -18.13 -0.60 -7.18
CA ALA A 58 -17.78 -1.89 -6.60
C ALA A 58 -17.54 -1.84 -5.07
N ASP A 59 -17.77 -0.68 -4.43
CA ASP A 59 -17.52 -0.42 -3.01
C ASP A 59 -16.09 -0.78 -2.57
N ASN A 60 -15.11 -0.40 -3.38
CA ASN A 60 -13.69 -0.70 -3.16
C ASN A 60 -12.88 0.60 -3.13
N ALA A 61 -12.86 1.25 -1.98
CA ALA A 61 -12.16 2.52 -1.80
C ALA A 61 -10.64 2.36 -1.91
N GLU A 62 -10.10 1.22 -1.49
CA GLU A 62 -8.66 0.93 -1.53
C GLU A 62 -8.11 0.87 -2.97
N LEU A 63 -8.89 0.34 -3.92
CA LEU A 63 -8.52 0.37 -5.34
C LEU A 63 -8.91 1.68 -6.04
N ALA A 64 -9.93 2.38 -5.55
CA ALA A 64 -10.36 3.66 -6.10
C ALA A 64 -9.36 4.79 -5.77
N LEU A 65 -8.75 4.77 -4.59
CA LEU A 65 -7.88 5.85 -4.12
C LEU A 65 -6.68 6.12 -5.04
N PRO A 66 -5.86 5.13 -5.46
CA PRO A 66 -4.74 5.39 -6.36
C PRO A 66 -5.19 5.96 -7.72
N LEU A 67 -6.34 5.53 -8.24
CA LEU A 67 -6.91 6.08 -9.48
C LEU A 67 -7.34 7.54 -9.31
N ALA A 68 -7.90 7.89 -8.15
CA ALA A 68 -8.25 9.26 -7.80
C ALA A 68 -7.03 10.17 -7.69
N GLU A 69 -5.97 9.72 -7.01
CA GLU A 69 -4.73 10.46 -6.83
C GLU A 69 -3.96 10.62 -8.17
N GLU A 70 -3.96 9.59 -9.00
CA GLU A 70 -3.43 9.69 -10.36
C GLU A 70 -4.17 10.74 -11.18
N LEU A 71 -5.50 10.77 -11.14
CA LEU A 71 -6.33 11.75 -11.81
C LEU A 71 -6.00 13.18 -11.37
N LEU A 72 -5.87 13.42 -10.06
CA LEU A 72 -5.52 14.72 -9.51
C LEU A 72 -4.10 15.16 -9.88
N THR A 73 -3.18 14.22 -10.02
CA THR A 73 -1.77 14.48 -10.34
C THR A 73 -1.55 14.68 -11.84
N MET A 74 -2.11 13.79 -12.67
CA MET A 74 -1.88 13.78 -14.11
C MET A 74 -2.75 14.77 -14.87
N TYR A 75 -3.96 15.03 -14.37
CA TYR A 75 -4.96 15.85 -15.04
C TYR A 75 -5.60 16.92 -14.11
N PRO A 76 -4.80 17.72 -13.39
CA PRO A 76 -5.30 18.59 -12.31
C PRO A 76 -6.32 19.64 -12.77
N GLN A 77 -6.33 19.96 -14.05
CA GLN A 77 -7.21 20.98 -14.65
C GLN A 77 -8.47 20.38 -15.31
N SER A 78 -8.63 19.06 -15.26
CA SER A 78 -9.78 18.38 -15.90
C SER A 78 -11.04 18.49 -15.06
N ALA A 79 -12.19 18.39 -15.73
CA ALA A 79 -13.49 18.29 -15.06
C ALA A 79 -13.57 17.02 -14.18
N ALA A 80 -12.93 15.94 -14.60
CA ALA A 80 -12.81 14.69 -13.86
C ALA A 80 -12.09 14.88 -12.52
N ALA A 81 -10.92 15.53 -12.54
CA ALA A 81 -10.17 15.83 -11.32
C ALA A 81 -10.97 16.74 -10.36
N ALA A 82 -11.68 17.74 -10.89
CA ALA A 82 -12.52 18.60 -10.06
C ALA A 82 -13.68 17.85 -9.37
N ARG A 83 -14.20 16.77 -9.99
CA ARG A 83 -15.21 15.90 -9.37
C ARG A 83 -14.62 15.08 -8.24
N VAL A 84 -13.49 14.39 -8.50
CA VAL A 84 -12.81 13.54 -7.53
C VAL A 84 -12.28 14.33 -6.33
N GLY A 85 -11.73 15.52 -6.59
CA GLY A 85 -11.14 16.37 -5.54
C GLY A 85 -12.12 16.80 -4.45
N LYS A 86 -13.43 16.76 -4.71
CA LYS A 86 -14.44 17.12 -3.70
C LYS A 86 -14.50 16.13 -2.54
N ASP A 87 -14.25 14.84 -2.82
CA ASP A 87 -14.47 13.76 -1.87
C ASP A 87 -13.17 12.99 -1.57
N ILE A 88 -12.00 13.49 -2.00
CA ILE A 88 -10.74 12.78 -1.91
C ILE A 88 -10.35 12.43 -0.46
N ASP A 89 -10.62 13.33 0.49
CA ASP A 89 -10.27 13.10 1.89
C ASP A 89 -11.18 12.02 2.51
N ALA A 90 -12.46 12.02 2.20
CA ALA A 90 -13.38 10.97 2.61
C ALA A 90 -13.02 9.62 1.97
N LEU A 91 -12.54 9.62 0.72
CA LEU A 91 -12.05 8.42 0.05
C LEU A 91 -10.79 7.87 0.71
N ARG A 92 -9.84 8.73 1.12
CA ARG A 92 -8.65 8.34 1.86
C ARG A 92 -8.99 7.66 3.17
N GLU A 93 -9.90 8.23 3.93
CA GLU A 93 -10.36 7.66 5.20
C GLU A 93 -10.99 6.27 5.00
N ARG A 94 -11.88 6.12 4.01
CA ARG A 94 -12.47 4.84 3.66
C ARG A 94 -11.42 3.81 3.24
N ALA A 95 -10.51 4.17 2.34
CA ALA A 95 -9.46 3.28 1.86
C ALA A 95 -8.55 2.81 3.00
N HIS A 96 -8.21 3.72 3.92
CA HIS A 96 -7.45 3.37 5.13
C HIS A 96 -8.22 2.37 6.00
N GLY A 97 -9.50 2.61 6.27
CA GLY A 97 -10.34 1.70 7.06
C GLY A 97 -10.49 0.31 6.42
N GLU A 98 -10.69 0.23 5.10
CA GLU A 98 -10.74 -1.03 4.37
C GLU A 98 -9.40 -1.79 4.43
N GLY A 99 -8.29 -1.07 4.23
CA GLY A 99 -6.93 -1.64 4.33
C GLY A 99 -6.64 -2.20 5.71
N GLU A 100 -6.96 -1.47 6.78
CA GLU A 100 -6.81 -1.92 8.16
C GLU A 100 -7.71 -3.12 8.47
N SER A 101 -8.96 -3.10 8.05
CA SER A 101 -9.89 -4.23 8.22
C SER A 101 -9.36 -5.49 7.54
N ARG A 102 -8.84 -5.37 6.32
CA ARG A 102 -8.21 -6.47 5.58
C ARG A 102 -6.93 -6.95 6.25
N ARG A 103 -6.09 -6.03 6.73
CA ARG A 103 -4.88 -6.37 7.50
C ARG A 103 -5.25 -7.16 8.75
N MET A 104 -6.20 -6.67 9.53
CA MET A 104 -6.66 -7.34 10.76
C MET A 104 -7.24 -8.73 10.48
N SER A 105 -8.06 -8.87 9.45
CA SER A 105 -8.65 -10.17 9.09
C SER A 105 -7.61 -11.22 8.68
N ARG A 106 -6.45 -10.80 8.14
CA ARG A 106 -5.35 -11.71 7.79
C ARG A 106 -4.47 -12.09 8.99
N LEU A 107 -4.42 -11.24 10.01
CA LEU A 107 -3.62 -11.50 11.21
C LEU A 107 -4.31 -12.46 12.17
N TRP A 108 -5.65 -12.42 12.21
CA TRP A 108 -6.43 -13.25 13.10
C TRP A 108 -6.84 -14.56 12.44
N ALA A 109 -6.56 -15.67 13.12
CA ALA A 109 -7.06 -16.99 12.75
C ALA A 109 -8.29 -17.32 13.60
N TYR A 110 -9.40 -17.64 12.92
CA TYR A 110 -10.66 -17.99 13.56
C TYR A 110 -10.94 -19.47 13.39
N GLN A 111 -11.38 -20.12 14.45
CA GLN A 111 -11.76 -21.53 14.43
C GLN A 111 -13.00 -21.75 15.29
N VAL A 112 -13.90 -22.58 14.79
CA VAL A 112 -15.05 -23.09 15.53
C VAL A 112 -15.01 -24.61 15.45
N ALA A 113 -15.05 -25.28 16.59
CA ALA A 113 -14.99 -26.74 16.68
C ALA A 113 -15.84 -27.25 17.83
N PRO A 114 -16.45 -28.43 17.71
CA PRO A 114 -17.04 -29.13 18.86
C PRO A 114 -15.93 -29.54 19.83
N MET A 115 -16.18 -29.36 21.12
CA MET A 115 -15.22 -29.72 22.17
C MET A 115 -15.95 -30.02 23.48
N ALA A 116 -15.67 -31.17 24.08
CA ALA A 116 -16.08 -31.54 25.44
C ALA A 116 -17.54 -31.22 25.79
N GLY A 117 -18.49 -31.64 24.94
CA GLY A 117 -19.94 -31.47 25.16
C GLY A 117 -20.50 -30.13 24.68
N GLY A 118 -19.67 -29.23 24.17
CA GLY A 118 -20.10 -27.92 23.68
C GLY A 118 -19.42 -27.54 22.36
N THR A 119 -19.52 -26.26 22.06
CA THR A 119 -18.82 -25.65 20.91
C THR A 119 -17.81 -24.64 21.41
N GLN A 120 -16.60 -24.76 20.91
CA GLN A 120 -15.53 -23.80 21.16
C GLN A 120 -15.32 -22.91 19.94
N SER A 121 -15.31 -21.61 20.15
CA SER A 121 -14.86 -20.61 19.18
C SER A 121 -13.56 -19.99 19.65
N THR A 122 -12.57 -19.89 18.77
CA THR A 122 -11.30 -19.25 19.06
C THR A 122 -10.97 -18.19 18.05
N ALA A 123 -10.34 -17.11 18.49
CA ALA A 123 -9.65 -16.14 17.67
C ALA A 123 -8.20 -16.08 18.17
N SER A 124 -7.24 -16.21 17.27
CA SER A 124 -5.83 -16.19 17.67
C SER A 124 -4.99 -15.31 16.76
N ILE A 125 -3.98 -14.68 17.33
CA ILE A 125 -3.01 -13.85 16.65
C ILE A 125 -1.61 -14.14 17.21
N ASN A 126 -0.60 -14.15 16.33
CA ASN A 126 0.78 -14.25 16.75
C ASN A 126 1.37 -12.85 16.93
N SER A 127 2.25 -12.70 17.93
CA SER A 127 3.04 -11.47 18.07
C SER A 127 3.94 -11.27 16.84
N ASN A 128 4.27 -10.02 16.55
CA ASN A 128 5.36 -9.74 15.63
C ASN A 128 6.66 -10.27 16.24
N ALA A 129 7.25 -11.28 15.63
CA ALA A 129 8.61 -11.67 15.96
C ALA A 129 9.55 -10.60 15.41
N ASP A 130 10.19 -9.82 16.27
CA ASP A 130 11.34 -9.03 15.85
C ASP A 130 12.46 -10.04 15.52
N PRO A 131 12.93 -10.12 14.26
CA PRO A 131 13.99 -11.05 13.89
C PRO A 131 15.31 -10.79 14.63
N LYS A 132 15.43 -9.67 15.35
CA LYS A 132 16.57 -9.32 16.19
C LYS A 132 16.44 -9.80 17.64
N VAL A 133 15.24 -10.18 18.06
CA VAL A 133 14.98 -10.74 19.38
C VAL A 133 14.85 -12.25 19.22
N ALA A 134 15.83 -12.99 19.73
CA ALA A 134 15.79 -14.43 19.73
C ALA A 134 14.60 -14.92 20.57
N GLY A 135 13.60 -15.45 19.92
CA GLY A 135 12.40 -16.00 20.55
C GLY A 135 11.35 -16.33 19.50
N GLU A 136 10.59 -17.37 19.76
CA GLU A 136 9.44 -17.67 18.91
C GLU A 136 8.26 -16.76 19.23
N PRO A 137 7.37 -16.50 18.25
CA PRO A 137 6.25 -15.60 18.46
C PRO A 137 5.31 -16.11 19.55
N VAL A 138 4.91 -15.21 20.43
CA VAL A 138 3.85 -15.47 21.41
C VAL A 138 2.51 -15.43 20.68
N ARG A 139 1.65 -16.39 20.98
CA ARG A 139 0.29 -16.44 20.46
C ARG A 139 -0.71 -16.01 21.52
N LEU A 140 -1.48 -14.98 21.21
CA LEU A 140 -2.66 -14.62 21.96
C LEU A 140 -3.85 -15.41 21.42
N VAL A 141 -4.63 -16.06 22.31
CA VAL A 141 -5.84 -16.77 21.96
C VAL A 141 -7.00 -16.29 22.82
N LEU A 142 -8.02 -15.80 22.17
CA LEU A 142 -9.33 -15.53 22.76
C LEU A 142 -10.20 -16.75 22.52
N ARG A 143 -10.77 -17.31 23.58
CA ARG A 143 -11.62 -18.51 23.50
C ARG A 143 -12.98 -18.22 24.12
N ARG A 144 -14.02 -18.69 23.45
CA ARG A 144 -15.38 -18.79 23.99
C ARG A 144 -15.83 -20.26 23.90
N HIS A 145 -16.25 -20.82 25.00
CA HIS A 145 -16.87 -22.15 25.06
C HIS A 145 -18.30 -22.03 25.57
N THR A 146 -19.23 -22.80 25.01
CA THR A 146 -20.65 -22.69 25.35
C THR A 146 -20.96 -22.98 26.81
N GLU A 147 -20.19 -23.83 27.48
CA GLU A 147 -20.36 -24.18 28.89
C GLU A 147 -19.35 -23.49 29.83
N TRP A 148 -18.09 -23.29 29.34
CA TRP A 148 -17.01 -22.78 30.21
C TRP A 148 -16.82 -21.27 30.11
N GLY A 149 -17.59 -20.62 29.23
CA GLY A 149 -17.50 -19.18 29.04
C GLY A 149 -16.26 -18.72 28.29
N GLU A 150 -15.84 -17.51 28.57
CA GLU A 150 -14.75 -16.83 27.87
C GLU A 150 -13.43 -16.95 28.63
N SER A 151 -12.35 -17.06 27.90
CA SER A 151 -10.99 -17.09 28.45
C SER A 151 -9.96 -16.57 27.46
N VAL A 152 -8.87 -16.06 28.00
CA VAL A 152 -7.75 -15.51 27.24
C VAL A 152 -6.50 -16.29 27.60
N PHE A 153 -5.74 -16.72 26.59
CA PHE A 153 -4.50 -17.45 26.77
C PHE A 153 -3.36 -16.78 26.04
N LEU A 154 -2.19 -16.80 26.64
CA LEU A 154 -0.93 -16.53 25.98
C LEU A 154 -0.16 -17.84 25.88
N TYR A 155 0.21 -18.22 24.66
CA TYR A 155 1.08 -19.35 24.40
C TYR A 155 2.45 -18.84 24.02
N GLY A 156 3.47 -19.32 24.71
CA GLY A 156 4.88 -19.19 24.32
C GLY A 156 5.44 -20.58 24.12
N ASN A 157 6.54 -20.69 23.39
CA ASN A 157 7.29 -21.94 23.31
C ASN A 157 8.08 -22.20 24.58
N GLU A 158 8.52 -23.43 24.78
CA GLU A 158 9.34 -23.79 25.93
C GLU A 158 10.63 -22.94 26.01
N PRO A 159 10.98 -22.45 27.22
CA PRO A 159 10.45 -22.84 28.52
C PRO A 159 9.16 -22.13 28.96
N GLY A 160 8.45 -21.40 28.05
CA GLY A 160 7.23 -20.67 28.36
C GLY A 160 7.49 -19.35 29.09
N PHE A 161 6.51 -18.91 29.89
CA PHE A 161 6.61 -17.65 30.61
C PHE A 161 7.17 -17.88 32.01
N THR A 162 8.19 -17.10 32.38
CA THR A 162 8.68 -17.05 33.77
C THR A 162 8.02 -15.88 34.48
N CYS A 163 7.17 -16.15 35.44
CA CYS A 163 6.52 -15.12 36.25
C CYS A 163 6.32 -15.56 37.70
N GLY A 164 6.08 -14.57 38.59
CA GLY A 164 5.75 -14.83 39.99
C GLY A 164 4.37 -15.43 40.16
N LYS A 165 4.01 -15.76 41.42
CA LYS A 165 2.65 -16.19 41.75
C LYS A 165 1.99 -15.12 42.65
N PRO A 166 0.94 -14.41 42.15
CA PRO A 166 0.28 -14.52 40.83
C PRO A 166 1.14 -13.95 39.69
N CYS A 167 0.92 -14.47 38.49
CA CYS A 167 1.51 -13.95 37.28
C CYS A 167 0.78 -12.68 36.87
N ARG A 168 1.47 -11.55 36.78
CA ARG A 168 0.88 -10.27 36.38
C ARG A 168 1.20 -9.96 34.92
N ILE A 169 0.16 -9.63 34.15
CA ILE A 169 0.23 -9.30 32.74
C ILE A 169 -0.30 -7.88 32.59
N THR A 170 0.50 -6.98 32.01
CA THR A 170 0.06 -5.62 31.69
C THR A 170 -0.25 -5.54 30.21
N LEU A 171 -1.47 -5.12 29.90
CA LEU A 171 -1.97 -4.93 28.54
C LEU A 171 -2.06 -3.44 28.25
N HIS A 172 -1.57 -3.07 27.07
CA HIS A 172 -1.68 -1.74 26.51
C HIS A 172 -2.49 -1.84 25.22
N PHE A 173 -3.59 -1.12 25.14
CA PHE A 173 -4.43 -1.03 23.96
C PHE A 173 -4.39 0.41 23.46
N ASP A 174 -3.79 0.64 22.30
CA ASP A 174 -3.65 1.95 21.68
C ASP A 174 -3.26 3.05 22.70
N ASP A 175 -4.04 4.12 22.79
CA ASP A 175 -3.84 5.23 23.73
C ASP A 175 -4.57 5.04 25.08
N ALA A 176 -5.16 3.87 25.33
CA ALA A 176 -5.86 3.60 26.56
C ALA A 176 -4.89 3.41 27.74
N LYS A 177 -5.40 3.63 28.95
CA LYS A 177 -4.62 3.35 30.16
C LYS A 177 -4.30 1.86 30.24
N PRO A 178 -3.06 1.50 30.65
CA PRO A 178 -2.69 0.10 30.85
C PRO A 178 -3.62 -0.62 31.82
N VAL A 179 -3.96 -1.85 31.49
CA VAL A 179 -4.76 -2.74 32.35
C VAL A 179 -3.87 -3.88 32.82
N THR A 180 -3.80 -4.10 34.14
CA THR A 180 -3.05 -5.22 34.70
C THR A 180 -4.02 -6.32 35.08
N LEU A 181 -3.78 -7.52 34.59
CA LEU A 181 -4.54 -8.73 34.86
C LEU A 181 -3.65 -9.72 35.66
N GLU A 182 -4.29 -10.54 36.47
CA GLU A 182 -3.65 -11.67 37.12
C GLU A 182 -3.99 -12.95 36.34
N GLY A 183 -2.95 -13.73 36.05
CA GLY A 183 -3.04 -14.99 35.33
C GLY A 183 -2.49 -16.15 36.16
N SER A 184 -2.78 -17.36 35.71
CA SER A 184 -2.17 -18.59 36.22
C SER A 184 -1.45 -19.32 35.09
N ILE A 185 -0.36 -19.98 35.45
CA ILE A 185 0.29 -20.96 34.57
C ILE A 185 -0.38 -22.30 34.89
N PRO A 186 -0.95 -23.01 33.88
CA PRO A 186 -1.57 -24.32 34.04
C PRO A 186 -0.59 -25.41 34.50
#